data_adc3063321c0ff8acf8f45b6c71f4b14
#
_entry.id   adc3063321c0ff8acf8f45b6c71f4b14
#
_cell.length_a   1.000
_cell.length_b   1.000
_cell.length_c   1.000
_cell.angle_alpha   90.00
_cell.angle_beta   90.00
_cell.angle_gamma   90.00
#
_symmetry.space_group_name_H-M   'P 1'
#
loop_
_entity.id
_entity.type
_entity.pdbx_description
1 polymer ?
#
loop_
_entity_poly.entity_id
_entity_poly.type
_entity_poly.pdbx_seq_one_letter_code
_entity_poly.pdbx_strand_id
1 'polypeptide(L)'
;MGLPGLRGSDHIGFTVPDLDEAETFLVDVLGAERVYTLPGRSGEGDWMTRQLGVHPRTAIREIRFYRLGNGTNLEVFAYDAADGQAPPPRNSDIGGHHLALYVDDLDAAVAHLRAHDVDVMGDPVVSGAASAGQRWIYFRAPWGMQFELVSFPDGKAYEREATTLLWHPARPSE
;
A
#
# COMPACT_ATOMS: atom_id res chain seq x y z
N MET A 1 21.42 -8.37 -17.23
CA MET A 1 20.21 -7.93 -17.97
C MET A 1 19.01 -8.09 -17.04
N GLY A 2 18.14 -7.09 -16.96
CA GLY A 2 16.93 -7.16 -16.16
C GLY A 2 15.77 -7.86 -16.88
N LEU A 3 14.58 -7.80 -16.30
CA LEU A 3 13.35 -8.33 -16.90
C LEU A 3 13.04 -7.61 -18.21
N PRO A 4 12.92 -8.32 -19.36
CA PRO A 4 12.65 -7.67 -20.65
C PRO A 4 11.34 -6.89 -20.62
N GLY A 5 11.38 -5.63 -21.06
CA GLY A 5 10.19 -4.76 -21.15
C GLY A 5 9.68 -4.18 -19.84
N LEU A 6 10.37 -4.38 -18.69
CA LEU A 6 9.98 -3.78 -17.42
C LEU A 6 9.95 -2.25 -17.52
N ARG A 7 8.81 -1.63 -17.13
CA ARG A 7 8.62 -0.18 -17.10
C ARG A 7 8.47 0.37 -15.69
N GLY A 8 8.01 -0.45 -14.73
CA GLY A 8 7.78 -0.05 -13.36
C GLY A 8 6.76 -0.96 -12.67
N SER A 9 6.29 -0.56 -11.50
CA SER A 9 5.20 -1.22 -10.80
C SER A 9 3.85 -0.77 -11.39
N ASP A 10 2.95 -1.72 -11.64
CA ASP A 10 1.58 -1.44 -12.12
C ASP A 10 0.62 -1.26 -10.94
N HIS A 11 0.58 -2.23 -10.05
CA HIS A 11 -0.28 -2.19 -8.85
C HIS A 11 0.38 -2.93 -7.67
N ILE A 12 -0.16 -2.68 -6.49
CA ILE A 12 0.07 -3.47 -5.28
C ILE A 12 -1.24 -4.15 -4.94
N GLY A 13 -1.23 -5.51 -4.91
CA GLY A 13 -2.37 -6.32 -4.52
C GLY A 13 -2.33 -6.66 -3.04
N PHE A 14 -3.46 -6.51 -2.34
CA PHE A 14 -3.63 -6.97 -0.96
C PHE A 14 -5.06 -7.37 -0.66
N THR A 15 -5.22 -8.18 0.38
CA THR A 15 -6.51 -8.72 0.79
C THR A 15 -7.03 -8.00 2.02
N VAL A 16 -8.34 -7.73 2.03
CA VAL A 16 -9.06 -7.14 3.15
C VAL A 16 -10.22 -8.03 3.57
N PRO A 17 -10.66 -8.01 4.84
CA PRO A 17 -11.82 -8.77 5.29
C PRO A 17 -13.12 -8.21 4.72
N ASP A 18 -13.22 -6.89 4.58
CA ASP A 18 -14.41 -6.17 4.12
C ASP A 18 -14.01 -5.07 3.12
N LEU A 19 -14.57 -5.13 1.90
CA LEU A 19 -14.27 -4.16 0.83
C LEU A 19 -14.97 -2.81 1.05
N ASP A 20 -16.08 -2.75 1.73
CA ASP A 20 -16.78 -1.49 1.96
C ASP A 20 -16.10 -0.69 3.08
N GLU A 21 -15.63 -1.36 4.14
CA GLU A 21 -14.75 -0.75 5.14
C GLU A 21 -13.44 -0.25 4.51
N ALA A 22 -12.82 -1.09 3.67
CA ALA A 22 -11.60 -0.72 2.97
C ALA A 22 -11.81 0.46 2.01
N GLU A 23 -12.93 0.50 1.28
CA GLU A 23 -13.26 1.62 0.40
C GLU A 23 -13.45 2.93 1.18
N THR A 24 -14.20 2.89 2.28
CA THR A 24 -14.35 4.07 3.16
C THR A 24 -12.99 4.61 3.60
N PHE A 25 -12.10 3.74 4.06
CA PHE A 25 -10.75 4.15 4.45
C PHE A 25 -9.92 4.68 3.27
N LEU A 26 -9.89 3.97 2.15
CA LEU A 26 -9.06 4.34 0.99
C LEU A 26 -9.56 5.62 0.30
N VAL A 27 -10.89 5.79 0.19
CA VAL A 27 -11.49 6.93 -0.52
C VAL A 27 -11.65 8.13 0.42
N ASP A 28 -12.31 7.95 1.57
CA ASP A 28 -12.69 9.09 2.41
C ASP A 28 -11.52 9.58 3.29
N VAL A 29 -10.59 8.68 3.67
CA VAL A 29 -9.44 9.05 4.50
C VAL A 29 -8.19 9.30 3.67
N LEU A 30 -7.85 8.42 2.73
CA LEU A 30 -6.61 8.54 1.93
C LEU A 30 -6.80 9.30 0.60
N GLY A 31 -8.04 9.54 0.15
CA GLY A 31 -8.32 10.26 -1.08
C GLY A 31 -8.08 9.45 -2.35
N ALA A 32 -8.16 8.11 -2.28
CA ALA A 32 -8.10 7.25 -3.46
C ALA A 32 -9.36 7.36 -4.31
N GLU A 33 -9.25 7.09 -5.60
CA GLU A 33 -10.37 7.04 -6.52
C GLU A 33 -10.62 5.59 -6.95
N ARG A 34 -11.85 5.06 -6.72
CA ARG A 34 -12.23 3.76 -7.27
C ARG A 34 -12.40 3.86 -8.79
N VAL A 35 -11.68 2.99 -9.53
CA VAL A 35 -11.69 3.02 -11.00
C VAL A 35 -12.63 1.98 -11.58
N TYR A 36 -12.51 0.72 -11.14
CA TYR A 36 -13.39 -0.36 -11.57
C TYR A 36 -13.41 -1.51 -10.55
N THR A 37 -14.37 -2.40 -10.76
CA THR A 37 -14.60 -3.60 -9.95
C THR A 37 -14.64 -4.82 -10.86
N LEU A 38 -14.03 -5.92 -10.41
CA LEU A 38 -14.15 -7.23 -11.04
C LEU A 38 -15.04 -8.12 -10.16
N PRO A 39 -15.96 -8.89 -10.78
CA PRO A 39 -16.82 -9.79 -10.05
C PRO A 39 -16.04 -10.95 -9.42
N GLY A 40 -16.67 -11.59 -8.48
CA GLY A 40 -16.14 -12.78 -7.80
C GLY A 40 -15.79 -13.91 -8.79
N ARG A 41 -14.83 -14.73 -8.36
CA ARG A 41 -14.32 -15.85 -9.16
C ARG A 41 -13.88 -17.01 -8.28
N SER A 42 -14.20 -18.22 -8.74
CA SER A 42 -13.62 -19.47 -8.27
C SER A 42 -13.04 -20.25 -9.46
N GLY A 43 -12.22 -21.24 -9.20
CA GLY A 43 -11.66 -22.12 -10.23
C GLY A 43 -12.08 -23.56 -10.02
N GLU A 44 -12.05 -24.36 -11.08
CA GLU A 44 -12.23 -25.81 -11.01
C GLU A 44 -10.93 -26.53 -10.61
N GLY A 45 -11.07 -27.63 -9.88
CA GLY A 45 -9.94 -28.44 -9.42
C GLY A 45 -8.95 -27.67 -8.57
N ASP A 46 -7.70 -27.65 -8.98
CA ASP A 46 -6.59 -26.95 -8.28
C ASP A 46 -6.21 -25.60 -8.91
N TRP A 47 -7.06 -25.04 -9.78
CA TRP A 47 -6.79 -23.79 -10.49
C TRP A 47 -6.42 -22.63 -9.53
N MET A 48 -7.17 -22.48 -8.42
CA MET A 48 -6.94 -21.42 -7.43
C MET A 48 -5.54 -21.53 -6.79
N THR A 49 -5.08 -22.75 -6.52
CA THR A 49 -3.74 -22.97 -5.97
C THR A 49 -2.65 -22.69 -7.00
N ARG A 50 -2.80 -23.21 -8.23
CA ARG A 50 -1.77 -23.06 -9.27
C ARG A 50 -1.61 -21.63 -9.78
N GLN A 51 -2.71 -20.87 -9.85
CA GLN A 51 -2.67 -19.51 -10.40
C GLN A 51 -2.50 -18.45 -9.33
N LEU A 52 -3.08 -18.65 -8.14
CA LEU A 52 -3.14 -17.62 -7.10
C LEU A 52 -2.41 -18.01 -5.81
N GLY A 53 -1.92 -19.23 -5.68
CA GLY A 53 -1.21 -19.71 -4.49
C GLY A 53 -2.10 -19.84 -3.25
N VAL A 54 -3.42 -19.93 -3.41
CA VAL A 54 -4.39 -20.04 -2.32
C VAL A 54 -4.97 -21.45 -2.22
N HIS A 55 -5.68 -21.78 -1.13
CA HIS A 55 -6.34 -23.07 -0.98
C HIS A 55 -7.30 -23.33 -2.16
N PRO A 56 -7.39 -24.56 -2.73
CA PRO A 56 -8.12 -24.83 -3.98
C PRO A 56 -9.62 -24.53 -3.90
N ARG A 57 -10.22 -24.54 -2.71
CA ARG A 57 -11.64 -24.21 -2.48
C ARG A 57 -11.86 -22.74 -2.10
N THR A 58 -10.83 -21.92 -2.04
CA THR A 58 -10.96 -20.48 -1.83
C THR A 58 -11.63 -19.84 -3.05
N ALA A 59 -12.49 -18.85 -2.83
CA ALA A 59 -13.09 -18.06 -3.89
C ALA A 59 -12.77 -16.57 -3.69
N ILE A 60 -12.52 -15.86 -4.78
CA ILE A 60 -12.54 -14.41 -4.78
C ILE A 60 -14.01 -13.98 -4.69
N ARG A 61 -14.36 -13.12 -3.73
CA ARG A 61 -15.71 -12.52 -3.66
C ARG A 61 -15.83 -11.36 -4.64
N GLU A 62 -14.86 -10.46 -4.61
CA GLU A 62 -14.78 -9.26 -5.44
C GLU A 62 -13.36 -8.71 -5.43
N ILE A 63 -13.00 -7.94 -6.47
CA ILE A 63 -11.74 -7.17 -6.55
C ILE A 63 -12.09 -5.74 -6.90
N ARG A 64 -11.54 -4.77 -6.19
CA ARG A 64 -11.68 -3.34 -6.50
C ARG A 64 -10.33 -2.72 -6.82
N PHE A 65 -10.30 -1.93 -7.89
CA PHE A 65 -9.10 -1.20 -8.31
C PHE A 65 -9.24 0.29 -7.98
N TYR A 66 -8.17 0.82 -7.37
CA TYR A 66 -8.10 2.22 -6.97
C TYR A 66 -6.85 2.88 -7.54
N ARG A 67 -7.01 4.15 -7.90
CA ARG A 67 -5.90 5.06 -8.13
C ARG A 67 -5.62 5.86 -6.85
N LEU A 68 -4.36 5.93 -6.44
CA LEU A 68 -3.94 6.72 -5.28
C LEU A 68 -2.88 7.74 -5.72
N GLY A 69 -3.30 8.98 -5.97
CA GLY A 69 -2.42 10.05 -6.43
C GLY A 69 -1.64 9.69 -7.69
N ASN A 70 -0.33 9.97 -7.71
CA ASN A 70 0.60 9.62 -8.77
C ASN A 70 1.38 8.31 -8.50
N GLY A 71 0.99 7.58 -7.47
CA GLY A 71 1.66 6.35 -7.07
C GLY A 71 1.18 5.12 -7.83
N THR A 72 1.62 3.96 -7.36
CA THR A 72 1.17 2.66 -7.80
C THR A 72 -0.32 2.48 -7.50
N ASN A 73 -1.07 1.89 -8.44
CA ASN A 73 -2.48 1.56 -8.22
C ASN A 73 -2.63 0.50 -7.14
N LEU A 74 -3.82 0.41 -6.55
CA LEU A 74 -4.16 -0.61 -5.56
C LEU A 74 -5.15 -1.59 -6.18
N GLU A 75 -4.86 -2.90 -6.01
CA GLU A 75 -5.76 -4.00 -6.32
C GLU A 75 -6.19 -4.65 -5.01
N VAL A 76 -7.43 -4.44 -4.61
CA VAL A 76 -7.94 -4.83 -3.29
C VAL A 76 -8.90 -6.01 -3.42
N PHE A 77 -8.54 -7.10 -2.76
CA PHE A 77 -9.26 -8.37 -2.82
C PHE A 77 -10.11 -8.61 -1.58
N ALA A 78 -11.27 -9.21 -1.77
CA ALA A 78 -11.94 -9.96 -0.72
C ALA A 78 -12.07 -11.44 -1.11
N TYR A 79 -11.73 -12.32 -0.19
CA TYR A 79 -11.78 -13.78 -0.40
C TYR A 79 -12.73 -14.46 0.59
N ASP A 80 -13.37 -15.52 0.12
CA ASP A 80 -13.92 -16.58 0.97
C ASP A 80 -12.82 -17.64 1.13
N ALA A 81 -11.96 -17.46 2.13
CA ALA A 81 -10.82 -18.32 2.38
C ALA A 81 -11.27 -19.62 3.05
N ALA A 82 -11.13 -20.76 2.36
CA ALA A 82 -11.60 -22.06 2.83
C ALA A 82 -10.84 -22.59 4.06
N ASP A 83 -9.63 -22.11 4.31
CA ASP A 83 -8.74 -22.41 5.43
C ASP A 83 -8.64 -21.27 6.46
N GLY A 84 -9.50 -20.24 6.31
CA GLY A 84 -9.51 -19.03 7.15
C GLY A 84 -8.50 -17.99 6.72
N GLN A 85 -8.52 -16.85 7.39
CA GLN A 85 -7.62 -15.71 7.16
C GLN A 85 -6.71 -15.50 8.37
N ALA A 86 -5.44 -15.27 8.12
CA ALA A 86 -4.49 -14.83 9.13
C ALA A 86 -4.50 -13.29 9.23
N PRO A 87 -4.14 -12.72 10.39
CA PRO A 87 -3.90 -11.28 10.49
C PRO A 87 -2.74 -10.87 9.58
N PRO A 88 -2.66 -9.57 9.19
CA PRO A 88 -1.50 -9.06 8.46
C PRO A 88 -0.19 -9.35 9.20
N PRO A 89 0.90 -9.73 8.48
CA PRO A 89 2.19 -9.95 9.10
C PRO A 89 2.75 -8.64 9.67
N ARG A 90 3.52 -8.73 10.74
CA ARG A 90 4.26 -7.56 11.26
C ARG A 90 5.39 -7.22 10.28
N ASN A 91 5.84 -5.96 10.25
CA ASN A 91 7.02 -5.56 9.45
C ASN A 91 8.27 -6.42 9.70
N SER A 92 8.41 -7.02 10.88
CA SER A 92 9.52 -7.90 11.25
C SER A 92 9.37 -9.36 10.78
N ASP A 93 8.21 -9.76 10.28
CA ASP A 93 7.96 -11.12 9.83
C ASP A 93 8.41 -11.29 8.37
N ILE A 94 8.78 -12.50 7.96
CA ILE A 94 9.04 -12.79 6.54
C ILE A 94 7.75 -12.58 5.76
N GLY A 95 7.79 -11.73 4.71
CA GLY A 95 6.60 -11.25 4.00
C GLY A 95 5.96 -10.00 4.62
N GLY A 96 6.46 -9.56 5.79
CA GLY A 96 6.07 -8.28 6.37
C GLY A 96 6.36 -7.11 5.42
N HIS A 97 5.42 -6.22 5.29
CA HIS A 97 5.52 -5.08 4.37
C HIS A 97 4.67 -3.91 4.89
N HIS A 98 4.94 -2.75 4.34
CA HIS A 98 4.10 -1.57 4.46
C HIS A 98 4.06 -0.83 3.12
N LEU A 99 3.03 -0.02 2.94
CA LEU A 99 2.93 0.89 1.81
C LEU A 99 3.23 2.31 2.29
N ALA A 100 4.30 2.91 1.76
CA ALA A 100 4.68 4.28 2.08
C ALA A 100 4.01 5.27 1.12
N LEU A 101 3.36 6.30 1.69
CA LEU A 101 2.69 7.39 0.98
C LEU A 101 3.48 8.68 1.18
N TYR A 102 3.85 9.34 0.10
CA TYR A 102 4.49 10.64 0.17
C TYR A 102 3.44 11.74 0.39
N VAL A 103 3.74 12.64 1.33
CA VAL A 103 2.95 13.86 1.59
C VAL A 103 3.87 15.07 1.67
N ASP A 104 3.40 16.21 1.20
CA ASP A 104 4.17 17.46 1.27
C ASP A 104 4.29 17.99 2.70
N ASP A 105 3.23 17.85 3.50
CA ASP A 105 3.15 18.29 4.90
C ASP A 105 2.78 17.10 5.80
N LEU A 106 3.80 16.56 6.48
CA LEU A 106 3.62 15.41 7.38
C LEU A 106 2.75 15.74 8.59
N ASP A 107 2.89 16.93 9.15
CA ASP A 107 2.16 17.30 10.37
C ASP A 107 0.67 17.49 10.09
N ALA A 108 0.32 18.12 8.96
CA ALA A 108 -1.05 18.24 8.48
C ALA A 108 -1.65 16.86 8.17
N ALA A 109 -0.90 15.95 7.51
CA ALA A 109 -1.36 14.60 7.20
C ALA A 109 -1.59 13.75 8.45
N VAL A 110 -0.72 13.84 9.46
CA VAL A 110 -0.89 13.18 10.77
C VAL A 110 -2.11 13.71 11.50
N ALA A 111 -2.32 15.03 11.51
CA ALA A 111 -3.51 15.63 12.10
C ALA A 111 -4.80 15.15 11.41
N HIS A 112 -4.79 15.02 10.09
CA HIS A 112 -5.90 14.48 9.30
C HIS A 112 -6.21 13.02 9.68
N LEU A 113 -5.20 12.14 9.73
CA LEU A 113 -5.38 10.74 10.15
C LEU A 113 -5.99 10.64 11.55
N ARG A 114 -5.47 11.41 12.51
CA ARG A 114 -5.98 11.45 13.89
C ARG A 114 -7.42 11.94 13.97
N ALA A 115 -7.79 12.93 13.14
CA ALA A 115 -9.16 13.44 13.08
C ALA A 115 -10.17 12.43 12.48
N HIS A 116 -9.68 11.39 11.81
CA HIS A 116 -10.46 10.26 11.28
C HIS A 116 -10.29 8.98 12.11
N ASP A 117 -9.84 9.10 13.36
CA ASP A 117 -9.67 7.99 14.32
C ASP A 117 -8.75 6.86 13.79
N VAL A 118 -7.79 7.18 12.89
CA VAL A 118 -6.82 6.21 12.39
C VAL A 118 -5.75 5.93 13.46
N ASP A 119 -5.36 4.66 13.62
CA ASP A 119 -4.30 4.22 14.54
C ASP A 119 -2.92 4.70 14.06
N VAL A 120 -2.52 5.90 14.47
CA VAL A 120 -1.20 6.49 14.19
C VAL A 120 -0.19 6.04 15.24
N MET A 121 0.92 5.44 14.82
CA MET A 121 1.90 4.78 15.66
C MET A 121 2.99 5.73 16.16
N GLY A 122 2.84 6.23 17.38
CA GLY A 122 3.85 7.09 18.03
C GLY A 122 3.91 8.51 17.45
N ASP A 123 5.12 9.05 17.38
CA ASP A 123 5.41 10.40 16.88
C ASP A 123 6.27 10.36 15.61
N PRO A 124 6.22 11.41 14.75
CA PRO A 124 7.07 11.50 13.57
C PRO A 124 8.55 11.35 13.87
N VAL A 125 9.23 10.52 13.10
CA VAL A 125 10.67 10.24 13.21
C VAL A 125 11.44 10.99 12.13
N VAL A 126 12.60 11.55 12.49
CA VAL A 126 13.55 12.16 11.54
C VAL A 126 14.58 11.11 11.13
N SER A 127 14.74 10.92 9.82
CA SER A 127 15.76 10.03 9.26
C SER A 127 17.15 10.65 9.30
N GLY A 128 18.16 9.79 9.38
CA GLY A 128 19.58 10.17 9.31
C GLY A 128 20.29 9.57 8.10
N ALA A 129 21.62 9.79 8.03
CA ALA A 129 22.52 9.27 7.00
C ALA A 129 22.02 9.62 5.58
N ALA A 130 21.97 8.65 4.66
CA ALA A 130 21.53 8.84 3.27
C ALA A 130 20.08 9.34 3.16
N SER A 131 19.22 9.05 4.15
CA SER A 131 17.83 9.50 4.18
C SER A 131 17.64 10.80 4.99
N ALA A 132 18.69 11.48 5.43
CA ALA A 132 18.57 12.76 6.13
C ALA A 132 17.78 13.76 5.24
N GLY A 133 16.87 14.50 5.86
CA GLY A 133 15.87 15.33 5.16
C GLY A 133 14.47 14.71 5.14
N GLN A 134 14.36 13.40 5.37
CA GLN A 134 13.07 12.71 5.46
C GLN A 134 12.55 12.68 6.88
N ARG A 135 11.23 12.88 7.02
CA ARG A 135 10.43 12.55 8.20
C ARG A 135 9.42 11.48 7.84
N TRP A 136 9.06 10.61 8.79
CA TRP A 136 8.12 9.53 8.55
C TRP A 136 7.38 9.12 9.82
N ILE A 137 6.25 8.43 9.64
CA ILE A 137 5.44 7.85 10.71
C ILE A 137 4.61 6.69 10.16
N TYR A 138 4.42 5.64 10.96
CA TYR A 138 3.52 4.55 10.61
C TYR A 138 2.11 4.79 11.12
N PHE A 139 1.15 4.17 10.42
CA PHE A 139 -0.25 4.06 10.84
C PHE A 139 -0.85 2.75 10.33
N ARG A 140 -2.01 2.35 10.89
CA ARG A 140 -2.69 1.13 10.48
C ARG A 140 -4.04 1.43 9.85
N ALA A 141 -4.34 0.70 8.79
CA ALA A 141 -5.69 0.61 8.24
C ALA A 141 -6.60 -0.17 9.21
N PRO A 142 -7.94 -0.05 9.10
CA PRO A 142 -8.89 -0.75 9.98
C PRO A 142 -8.66 -2.26 10.06
N TRP A 143 -8.24 -2.89 8.97
CA TRP A 143 -7.93 -4.34 8.91
C TRP A 143 -6.52 -4.70 9.41
N GLY A 144 -5.76 -3.74 9.95
CA GLY A 144 -4.45 -3.96 10.58
C GLY A 144 -3.24 -3.88 9.64
N MET A 145 -3.42 -3.70 8.33
CA MET A 145 -2.31 -3.48 7.40
C MET A 145 -1.56 -2.20 7.76
N GLN A 146 -0.23 -2.27 7.73
CA GLN A 146 0.61 -1.13 8.07
C GLN A 146 0.88 -0.27 6.84
N PHE A 147 0.73 1.03 7.03
CA PHE A 147 1.08 2.09 6.09
C PHE A 147 2.13 3.00 6.72
N GLU A 148 2.79 3.79 5.88
CA GLU A 148 3.75 4.82 6.29
C GLU A 148 3.41 6.14 5.62
N LEU A 149 3.50 7.25 6.33
CA LEU A 149 3.64 8.58 5.72
C LEU A 149 5.11 8.95 5.67
N VAL A 150 5.56 9.48 4.54
CA VAL A 150 6.91 10.03 4.35
C VAL A 150 6.81 11.43 3.77
N SER A 151 7.70 12.34 4.23
CA SER A 151 7.82 13.70 3.71
C SER A 151 9.29 14.11 3.65
N PHE A 152 9.70 14.65 2.52
CA PHE A 152 11.05 15.18 2.28
C PHE A 152 11.01 16.24 1.18
N PRO A 153 10.29 17.37 1.40
CA PRO A 153 10.05 18.40 0.36
C PRO A 153 11.34 19.02 -0.17
N ASP A 154 12.39 19.07 0.65
CA ASP A 154 13.72 19.60 0.28
C ASP A 154 14.67 18.50 -0.20
N GLY A 155 14.18 17.29 -0.47
CA GLY A 155 14.96 16.13 -0.89
C GLY A 155 15.66 15.40 0.27
N LYS A 156 16.45 14.38 -0.09
CA LYS A 156 17.22 13.54 0.83
C LYS A 156 18.73 13.70 0.60
N ALA A 157 19.53 13.47 1.63
CA ALA A 157 20.98 13.64 1.55
C ALA A 157 21.63 12.82 0.43
N TYR A 158 21.15 11.60 0.13
CA TYR A 158 21.69 10.74 -0.90
C TYR A 158 21.63 11.36 -2.32
N GLU A 159 20.67 12.26 -2.56
CA GLU A 159 20.41 12.87 -3.88
C GLU A 159 21.59 13.76 -4.36
N ARG A 160 22.44 14.22 -3.41
CA ARG A 160 23.58 15.10 -3.72
C ARG A 160 24.69 14.39 -4.47
N GLU A 161 24.83 13.08 -4.29
CA GLU A 161 25.95 12.29 -4.84
C GLU A 161 25.46 11.12 -5.70
N ALA A 162 24.14 10.85 -5.74
CA ALA A 162 23.58 9.72 -6.46
C ALA A 162 23.56 9.94 -7.96
N THR A 163 23.99 8.93 -8.71
CA THR A 163 23.87 8.89 -10.19
C THR A 163 22.47 8.43 -10.63
N THR A 164 21.71 7.79 -9.75
CA THR A 164 20.34 7.33 -10.00
C THR A 164 19.48 7.76 -8.82
N LEU A 165 18.42 8.50 -9.11
CA LEU A 165 17.47 8.92 -8.11
C LEU A 165 16.35 7.89 -7.97
N LEU A 166 15.79 7.78 -6.76
CA LEU A 166 14.55 7.04 -6.53
C LEU A 166 13.41 7.81 -7.18
N TRP A 167 12.46 7.06 -7.77
CA TRP A 167 11.24 7.67 -8.29
C TRP A 167 10.49 8.47 -7.19
N HIS A 168 9.95 9.62 -7.57
CA HIS A 168 9.29 10.54 -6.64
C HIS A 168 7.86 10.87 -7.10
N PRO A 169 6.80 10.64 -6.30
CA PRO A 169 5.41 10.83 -6.74
C PRO A 169 5.05 12.30 -7.05
N ALA A 170 5.71 13.27 -6.44
CA ALA A 170 5.52 14.68 -6.79
C ALA A 170 6.25 15.10 -8.07
N ARG A 171 7.13 14.24 -8.59
CA ARG A 171 7.92 14.48 -9.83
C ARG A 171 7.92 13.22 -10.71
N PRO A 172 6.75 12.74 -11.14
CA PRO A 172 6.61 11.42 -11.77
C PRO A 172 7.27 11.26 -13.14
N SER A 173 7.72 12.37 -13.75
CA SER A 173 8.40 12.41 -15.06
C SER A 173 9.92 12.45 -14.97
N GLU A 174 10.49 12.49 -13.79
CA GLU A 174 11.95 12.53 -13.56
C GLU A 174 12.57 11.15 -13.38
#